data_12811d49e184fac16dde2a4d037efd0e
#
_entry.id   12811d49e184fac16dde2a4d037efd0e
#
_cell.length_a   1.000
_cell.length_b   1.000
_cell.length_c   1.000
_cell.angle_alpha   90.00
_cell.angle_beta   90.00
_cell.angle_gamma   90.00
#
_symmetry.space_group_name_H-M   'P 1'
#
loop_
_entity.id
_entity.type
_entity.pdbx_description
1 polymer ?
#
loop_
_entity_poly.entity_id
_entity_poly.type
_entity_poly.pdbx_seq_one_letter_code
_entity_poly.pdbx_strand_id
1 'polypeptide(L)'
;LIFFVALVYQTDNYQEERKYNMNANREVEGRKVTSNFAAACVEQCRALTAAIAQAKEKLVAEFKEAFEIHERLLHLAVNEAEALAWETDYPHLVFPTLALEKVRVAANWRARQELLLQGDGSLAFAA
;
A
#
# COMPACT_ATOMS: atom_id res chain seq x y z
N LEU A 1 9.18 6.50 4.58
CA LEU A 1 9.75 7.29 3.49
C LEU A 1 10.92 6.58 2.79
N ILE A 2 11.82 5.97 3.54
CA ILE A 2 12.94 5.19 3.00
C ILE A 2 12.43 3.95 2.25
N PHE A 3 11.38 3.29 2.72
CA PHE A 3 10.73 2.16 2.05
C PHE A 3 10.08 2.57 0.72
N PHE A 4 9.48 3.75 0.65
CA PHE A 4 8.84 4.25 -0.55
C PHE A 4 9.87 4.56 -1.65
N VAL A 5 11.00 5.13 -1.28
CA VAL A 5 12.12 5.43 -2.20
C VAL A 5 12.76 4.12 -2.70
N ALA A 6 12.95 3.13 -1.82
CA ALA A 6 13.47 1.82 -2.21
C ALA A 6 12.52 1.07 -3.16
N LEU A 7 11.21 1.20 -2.98
CA LEU A 7 10.20 0.60 -3.85
C LEU A 7 10.19 1.24 -5.24
N VAL A 8 10.34 2.55 -5.32
CA VAL A 8 10.44 3.28 -6.61
C VAL A 8 11.72 2.90 -7.36
N TYR A 9 12.85 2.77 -6.66
CA TYR A 9 14.10 2.31 -7.28
C TYR A 9 14.04 0.86 -7.75
N GLN A 10 13.29 0.01 -7.05
CA GLN A 10 13.12 -1.39 -7.43
C GLN A 10 12.19 -1.57 -8.64
N THR A 11 11.19 -0.70 -8.78
CA THR A 11 10.30 -0.71 -9.95
C THR A 11 11.01 -0.24 -11.24
N ASP A 12 11.89 0.73 -11.15
CA ASP A 12 12.64 1.22 -12.33
C ASP A 12 13.63 0.16 -12.85
N ASN A 13 14.34 -0.54 -11.97
CA ASN A 13 15.22 -1.66 -12.36
C ASN A 13 14.44 -2.85 -12.93
N TYR A 14 13.25 -3.13 -12.41
CA TYR A 14 12.38 -4.20 -12.90
C TYR A 14 11.82 -3.91 -14.29
N GLN A 15 11.62 -2.64 -14.62
CA GLN A 15 11.14 -2.20 -15.93
C GLN A 15 12.21 -2.36 -17.01
N GLU A 16 13.48 -2.14 -16.71
CA GLU A 16 14.56 -2.33 -17.67
C GLU A 16 14.82 -3.81 -17.98
N GLU A 17 14.80 -4.67 -16.98
CA GLU A 17 14.93 -6.12 -17.19
C GLU A 17 13.75 -6.69 -17.98
N ARG A 18 12.54 -6.16 -17.80
CA ARG A 18 11.39 -6.56 -18.62
C ARG A 18 11.53 -6.18 -20.09
N LYS A 19 12.08 -5.03 -20.40
CA LYS A 19 12.33 -4.61 -21.78
C LYS A 19 13.33 -5.52 -22.48
N TYR A 20 14.34 -5.98 -21.75
CA TYR A 20 15.33 -6.91 -22.27
C TYR A 20 14.75 -8.31 -22.53
N ASN A 21 13.94 -8.83 -21.62
CA ASN A 21 13.30 -10.14 -21.76
C ASN A 21 12.20 -10.14 -22.84
N MET A 22 11.48 -9.06 -23.05
CA MET A 22 10.48 -8.95 -24.10
C MET A 22 11.11 -9.01 -25.51
N ASN A 23 12.29 -8.48 -25.70
CA ASN A 23 13.00 -8.53 -26.98
C ASN A 23 13.58 -9.93 -27.27
N ALA A 24 14.00 -10.69 -26.26
CA ALA A 24 14.50 -12.05 -26.42
C ALA A 24 13.39 -13.06 -26.75
N ASN A 25 12.16 -12.84 -26.27
CA ASN A 25 11.02 -13.71 -26.52
C ASN A 25 10.30 -13.42 -27.86
N ARG A 26 10.72 -12.40 -28.60
CA ARG A 26 10.13 -12.03 -29.89
C ARG A 26 10.42 -13.02 -31.02
N GLU A 27 11.41 -13.89 -30.85
CA GLU A 27 11.86 -14.83 -31.86
C GLU A 27 11.31 -16.27 -31.70
N VAL A 28 10.51 -16.53 -30.66
CA VAL A 28 9.96 -17.87 -30.39
C VAL A 28 8.54 -17.97 -30.94
N GLU A 29 8.27 -18.98 -31.76
CA GLU A 29 7.00 -19.26 -32.44
C GLU A 29 5.78 -19.53 -31.54
N GLY A 30 5.85 -19.21 -30.25
CA GLY A 30 4.77 -19.33 -29.29
C GLY A 30 3.91 -18.08 -29.09
N ARG A 31 3.88 -17.16 -30.04
CA ARG A 31 3.24 -15.83 -29.91
C ARG A 31 1.77 -15.84 -29.47
N LYS A 32 0.98 -16.84 -29.86
CA LYS A 32 -0.46 -16.92 -29.48
C LYS A 32 -0.65 -17.40 -28.04
N VAL A 33 0.16 -18.31 -27.56
CA VAL A 33 0.08 -18.85 -26.19
C VAL A 33 0.62 -17.83 -25.18
N THR A 34 1.73 -17.14 -25.51
CA THR A 34 2.30 -16.08 -24.67
C THR A 34 1.39 -14.83 -24.60
N SER A 35 0.69 -14.46 -25.70
CA SER A 35 -0.23 -13.33 -25.67
C SER A 35 -1.47 -13.62 -24.82
N ASN A 36 -2.03 -14.84 -24.85
CA ASN A 36 -3.14 -15.25 -23.99
C ASN A 36 -2.73 -15.34 -22.52
N PHE A 37 -1.54 -15.83 -22.24
CA PHE A 37 -0.98 -15.87 -20.88
C PHE A 37 -0.73 -14.45 -20.34
N ALA A 38 -0.14 -13.58 -21.15
CA ALA A 38 0.08 -12.18 -20.78
C ALA A 38 -1.25 -11.44 -20.54
N ALA A 39 -2.26 -11.65 -21.38
CA ALA A 39 -3.59 -11.09 -21.21
C ALA A 39 -4.26 -11.59 -19.93
N ALA A 40 -4.15 -12.88 -19.61
CA ALA A 40 -4.66 -13.46 -18.37
C ALA A 40 -3.96 -12.90 -17.13
N CYS A 41 -2.64 -12.69 -17.18
CA CYS A 41 -1.87 -12.05 -16.10
C CYS A 41 -2.29 -10.59 -15.90
N VAL A 42 -2.49 -9.83 -16.97
CA VAL A 42 -2.96 -8.44 -16.89
C VAL A 42 -4.37 -8.37 -16.30
N GLU A 43 -5.25 -9.28 -16.69
CA GLU A 43 -6.62 -9.36 -16.16
C GLU A 43 -6.62 -9.70 -14.66
N GLN A 44 -5.79 -10.63 -14.22
CA GLN A 44 -5.60 -10.92 -12.80
C GLN A 44 -5.06 -9.73 -12.02
N CYS A 45 -4.08 -9.02 -12.55
CA CYS A 45 -3.54 -7.82 -11.94
C CYS A 45 -4.60 -6.73 -11.79
N ARG A 46 -5.46 -6.55 -12.80
CA ARG A 46 -6.58 -5.61 -12.73
C ARG A 46 -7.59 -5.99 -11.66
N ALA A 47 -7.94 -7.26 -11.58
CA ALA A 47 -8.86 -7.77 -10.57
C ALA A 47 -8.32 -7.59 -9.15
N LEU A 48 -7.04 -7.87 -8.92
CA LEU A 48 -6.35 -7.66 -7.64
C LEU A 48 -6.30 -6.18 -7.28
N THR A 49 -5.94 -5.32 -8.22
CA THR A 49 -5.88 -3.86 -8.02
C THR A 49 -7.26 -3.31 -7.67
N ALA A 50 -8.30 -3.75 -8.36
CA ALA A 50 -9.67 -3.36 -8.10
C ALA A 50 -10.15 -3.81 -6.71
N ALA A 51 -9.83 -5.04 -6.32
CA ALA A 51 -10.18 -5.58 -5.00
C ALA A 51 -9.50 -4.80 -3.87
N ILE A 52 -8.23 -4.46 -4.02
CA ILE A 52 -7.48 -3.65 -3.05
C ILE A 52 -8.04 -2.23 -3.00
N ALA A 53 -8.35 -1.63 -4.14
CA ALA A 53 -8.93 -0.28 -4.22
C ALA A 53 -10.29 -0.21 -3.50
N GLN A 54 -11.16 -1.20 -3.68
CA GLN A 54 -12.44 -1.29 -2.98
C GLN A 54 -12.27 -1.47 -1.47
N ALA A 55 -11.39 -2.35 -1.05
CA ALA A 55 -11.07 -2.57 0.35
C ALA A 55 -10.51 -1.30 0.99
N LYS A 56 -9.68 -0.57 0.28
CA LYS A 56 -9.09 0.71 0.69
C LYS A 56 -10.15 1.78 0.90
N GLU A 57 -11.03 1.98 -0.06
CA GLU A 57 -12.13 2.94 0.03
C GLU A 57 -13.06 2.64 1.20
N LYS A 58 -13.43 1.38 1.36
CA LYS A 58 -14.27 0.93 2.46
C LYS A 58 -13.65 1.20 3.82
N LEU A 59 -12.37 0.93 3.96
CA LEU A 59 -11.62 1.11 5.19
C LEU A 59 -11.44 2.59 5.53
N VAL A 60 -11.13 3.42 4.54
CA VAL A 60 -11.05 4.88 4.71
C VAL A 60 -12.41 5.44 5.14
N ALA A 61 -13.50 5.02 4.51
CA ALA A 61 -14.85 5.46 4.88
C ALA A 61 -15.21 5.05 6.32
N GLU A 62 -14.82 3.85 6.74
CA GLU A 62 -15.08 3.34 8.09
C GLU A 62 -14.35 4.13 9.18
N PHE A 63 -13.09 4.50 8.93
CA PHE A 63 -12.26 5.20 9.91
C PHE A 63 -12.20 6.71 9.74
N LYS A 64 -12.87 7.26 8.76
CA LYS A 64 -12.87 8.71 8.48
C LYS A 64 -13.29 9.56 9.68
N GLU A 65 -14.33 9.16 10.38
CA GLU A 65 -14.81 9.87 11.57
C GLU A 65 -13.79 9.84 12.72
N ALA A 66 -13.11 8.72 12.91
CA ALA A 66 -12.09 8.59 13.94
C ALA A 66 -10.84 9.45 13.69
N PHE A 67 -10.60 9.83 12.45
CA PHE A 67 -9.43 10.61 12.04
C PHE A 67 -9.75 12.06 11.62
N GLU A 68 -10.93 12.56 11.85
CA GLU A 68 -11.47 13.88 11.43
C GLU A 68 -10.44 14.91 10.89
N ILE A 69 -9.58 15.42 11.78
CA ILE A 69 -8.55 16.42 11.47
C ILE A 69 -7.29 15.77 10.86
N HIS A 70 -7.10 14.47 11.05
CA HIS A 70 -5.91 13.74 10.68
C HIS A 70 -6.17 12.75 9.52
N GLU A 71 -7.07 13.07 8.63
CA GLU A 71 -7.43 12.25 7.46
C GLU A 71 -6.18 11.84 6.64
N ARG A 72 -5.22 12.74 6.54
CA ARG A 72 -3.94 12.47 5.87
C ARG A 72 -3.16 11.32 6.52
N LEU A 73 -3.19 11.22 7.84
CA LEU A 73 -2.55 10.13 8.57
C LEU A 73 -3.22 8.79 8.27
N LEU A 74 -4.54 8.77 8.17
CA LEU A 74 -5.31 7.60 7.76
C LEU A 74 -4.90 7.13 6.35
N HIS A 75 -4.84 8.04 5.39
CA HIS A 75 -4.43 7.73 4.03
C HIS A 75 -2.98 7.20 3.96
N LEU A 76 -2.08 7.78 4.73
CA LEU A 76 -0.69 7.30 4.82
C LEU A 76 -0.60 5.88 5.37
N ALA A 77 -1.35 5.57 6.42
CA ALA A 77 -1.39 4.24 7.03
C ALA A 77 -1.93 3.19 6.05
N VAL A 78 -3.00 3.52 5.34
CA VAL A 78 -3.61 2.64 4.33
C VAL A 78 -2.68 2.44 3.13
N ASN A 79 -2.04 3.48 2.66
CA ASN A 79 -1.07 3.40 1.56
C ASN A 79 0.16 2.58 1.93
N GLU A 80 0.66 2.69 3.16
CA GLU A 80 1.75 1.86 3.66
C GLU A 80 1.35 0.39 3.71
N ALA A 81 0.14 0.08 4.17
CA ALA A 81 -0.38 -1.28 4.19
C ALA A 81 -0.51 -1.86 2.78
N GLU A 82 -0.97 -1.06 1.83
CA GLU A 82 -1.05 -1.44 0.41
C GLU A 82 0.33 -1.80 -0.16
N ALA A 83 1.33 -0.96 0.08
CA ALA A 83 2.69 -1.20 -0.36
C ALA A 83 3.26 -2.52 0.21
N LEU A 84 3.04 -2.77 1.51
CA LEU A 84 3.47 -4.00 2.16
C LEU A 84 2.71 -5.23 1.64
N ALA A 85 1.42 -5.10 1.34
CA ALA A 85 0.62 -6.18 0.79
C ALA A 85 1.13 -6.62 -0.59
N TRP A 86 1.55 -5.67 -1.44
CA TRP A 86 2.11 -5.98 -2.75
C TRP A 86 3.46 -6.71 -2.70
N GLU A 87 4.15 -6.67 -1.58
CA GLU A 87 5.38 -7.47 -1.36
C GLU A 87 5.06 -8.95 -1.09
N THR A 88 3.82 -9.30 -0.80
CA THR A 88 3.39 -10.68 -0.53
C THR A 88 2.84 -11.36 -1.78
N ASP A 89 2.77 -12.68 -1.75
CA ASP A 89 2.23 -13.49 -2.85
C ASP A 89 0.70 -13.33 -3.01
N TYR A 90 0.01 -12.91 -1.95
CA TYR A 90 -1.45 -12.77 -1.91
C TYR A 90 -1.87 -11.40 -1.38
N PRO A 91 -1.61 -10.31 -2.14
CA PRO A 91 -1.83 -8.96 -1.64
C PRO A 91 -3.28 -8.67 -1.26
N HIS A 92 -4.24 -9.20 -2.00
CA HIS A 92 -5.68 -9.00 -1.74
C HIS A 92 -6.18 -9.68 -0.46
N LEU A 93 -5.53 -10.75 -0.03
CA LEU A 93 -5.87 -11.46 1.22
C LEU A 93 -5.21 -10.81 2.44
N VAL A 94 -4.00 -10.32 2.27
CA VAL A 94 -3.18 -9.77 3.36
C VAL A 94 -3.52 -8.31 3.63
N PHE A 95 -3.90 -7.56 2.61
CA PHE A 95 -4.14 -6.11 2.70
C PHE A 95 -5.15 -5.72 3.79
N PRO A 96 -6.36 -6.33 3.92
CA PRO A 96 -7.32 -5.90 4.93
C PRO A 96 -6.77 -5.98 6.36
N THR A 97 -6.05 -7.04 6.67
CA THR A 97 -5.45 -7.25 8.00
C THR A 97 -4.32 -6.26 8.27
N LEU A 98 -3.42 -6.08 7.30
CA LEU A 98 -2.33 -5.11 7.39
C LEU A 98 -2.86 -3.68 7.51
N ALA A 99 -3.86 -3.32 6.72
CA ALA A 99 -4.46 -2.00 6.75
C ALA A 99 -5.11 -1.71 8.10
N LEU A 100 -5.83 -2.66 8.66
CA LEU A 100 -6.44 -2.53 9.98
C LEU A 100 -5.39 -2.35 11.08
N GLU A 101 -4.31 -3.12 11.03
CA GLU A 101 -3.19 -3.00 11.96
C GLU A 101 -2.51 -1.63 11.87
N LYS A 102 -2.20 -1.17 10.67
CA LYS A 102 -1.57 0.14 10.43
C LYS A 102 -2.46 1.30 10.88
N VAL A 103 -3.75 1.21 10.61
CA VAL A 103 -4.72 2.22 11.06
C VAL A 103 -4.81 2.25 12.59
N ARG A 104 -4.79 1.11 13.26
CA ARG A 104 -4.77 1.04 14.73
C ARG A 104 -3.51 1.65 15.32
N VAL A 105 -2.36 1.37 14.74
CA VAL A 105 -1.09 1.97 15.16
C VAL A 105 -1.13 3.49 14.99
N ALA A 106 -1.62 3.98 13.86
CA ALA A 106 -1.78 5.41 13.59
C ALA A 106 -2.76 6.08 14.58
N ALA A 107 -3.87 5.43 14.89
CA ALA A 107 -4.84 5.91 15.88
C ALA A 107 -4.24 5.99 17.28
N ASN A 108 -3.49 4.99 17.70
CA ASN A 108 -2.79 4.97 18.98
C ASN A 108 -1.73 6.06 19.05
N TRP A 109 -0.98 6.25 18.00
CA TRP A 109 0.01 7.32 17.91
C TRP A 109 -0.65 8.70 18.05
N ARG A 110 -1.74 8.94 17.34
CA ARG A 110 -2.53 10.17 17.43
C ARG A 110 -3.02 10.41 18.85
N ALA A 111 -3.60 9.41 19.48
CA ALA A 111 -4.10 9.51 20.86
C ALA A 111 -2.97 9.87 21.84
N ARG A 112 -1.78 9.30 21.68
CA ARG A 112 -0.60 9.65 22.48
C ARG A 112 -0.15 11.08 22.25
N GLN A 113 -0.14 11.55 21.01
CA GLN A 113 0.22 12.92 20.69
C GLN A 113 -0.76 13.93 21.32
N GLU A 114 -2.05 13.66 21.27
CA GLU A 114 -3.06 14.49 21.92
C GLU A 114 -2.87 14.56 23.44
N LEU A 115 -2.58 13.43 24.08
CA LEU A 115 -2.31 13.37 25.51
C LEU A 115 -1.05 14.16 25.88
N LEU A 116 0.01 14.07 25.07
CA LEU A 116 1.25 14.82 25.29
C LEU A 116 1.02 16.32 25.13
N LEU A 117 0.27 16.74 24.13
CA LEU A 117 -0.06 18.15 23.92
C LEU A 117 -0.93 18.72 25.04
N GLN A 118 -1.86 17.93 25.58
CA GLN A 118 -2.66 18.31 26.74
C GLN A 118 -1.85 18.30 28.03
N GLY A 119 -0.86 17.39 28.12
CA GLY A 119 0.03 17.26 29.28
C GLY A 119 1.17 18.28 29.33
N ASP A 120 1.53 18.89 28.20
CA ASP A 120 2.63 19.88 28.13
C ASP A 120 2.38 21.09 29.05
N GLY A 121 1.11 21.49 29.20
CA GLY A 121 0.74 22.55 30.13
C GLY A 121 0.98 22.16 31.61
N SER A 122 0.85 20.88 31.98
CA SER A 122 1.07 20.40 33.32
C SER A 122 2.54 20.05 33.61
N LEU A 123 3.28 19.59 32.61
CA LEU A 123 4.71 19.28 32.72
C LEU A 123 5.56 20.56 32.82
N ALA A 124 5.18 21.62 32.17
CA ALA A 124 5.86 22.92 32.26
C ALA A 124 5.79 23.51 33.68
N PHE A 125 4.77 23.17 34.47
CA PHE A 125 4.62 23.60 35.85
C PHE A 125 5.30 22.69 36.86
N ALA A 126 5.68 21.47 36.49
CA ALA A 126 6.36 20.51 37.36
C ALA A 126 7.88 20.66 37.34
N ALA A 127 8.39 21.46 36.42
CA ALA A 127 9.81 21.78 36.32
C ALA A 127 10.10 23.13 36.97
#